data_d255aa7ec4be697ec72bea1dee8378b0
#
_entry.id   d255aa7ec4be697ec72bea1dee8378b0
#
_cell.length_a   1.000
_cell.length_b   1.000
_cell.length_c   1.000
_cell.angle_alpha   90.00
_cell.angle_beta   90.00
_cell.angle_gamma   90.00
#
_symmetry.space_group_name_H-M   'P 1'
#
loop_
_entity.id
_entity.type
_entity.pdbx_description
1 polymer ?
#
loop_
_entity_poly.entity_id
_entity_poly.type
_entity_poly.pdbx_seq_one_letter_code
_entity_poly.pdbx_strand_id
1 'polypeptide(L)'
;MITTDSIKTAATKIAQLMEESADELNAADGLLGDGDLGITMVRGFREIIEVRDSLPDDVGMALFQCAKAFTKSSGSSYGTLLATGLMSVAKKKKGQQEIQVEEISALLNDCLLYTSPSPRDS
;
A
#
# COMPACT_ATOMS: atom_id res chain seq x y z
N MET A 1 -13.76 7.43 10.87
CA MET A 1 -12.44 8.06 10.81
C MET A 1 -11.34 7.01 10.77
N ILE A 2 -10.23 7.34 10.18
CA ILE A 2 -9.11 6.42 10.00
C ILE A 2 -7.95 6.88 10.87
N THR A 3 -7.49 5.98 11.74
CA THR A 3 -6.38 6.22 12.65
C THR A 3 -5.30 5.17 12.40
N THR A 4 -4.18 5.26 13.09
CA THR A 4 -3.15 4.23 13.01
C THR A 4 -3.69 2.86 13.42
N ASP A 5 -4.60 2.79 14.39
CA ASP A 5 -5.23 1.51 14.77
C ASP A 5 -6.04 0.93 13.61
N SER A 6 -6.73 1.77 12.85
CA SER A 6 -7.45 1.34 11.64
C SER A 6 -6.48 0.75 10.62
N ILE A 7 -5.33 1.39 10.45
CA ILE A 7 -4.29 0.94 9.52
C ILE A 7 -3.74 -0.42 9.96
N LYS A 8 -3.48 -0.61 11.25
CA LYS A 8 -3.01 -1.88 11.80
C LYS A 8 -4.01 -3.01 11.51
N THR A 9 -5.28 -2.74 11.78
CA THR A 9 -6.35 -3.72 11.55
C THR A 9 -6.48 -4.05 10.07
N ALA A 10 -6.48 -3.03 9.21
CA ALA A 10 -6.59 -3.22 7.78
C ALA A 10 -5.41 -3.99 7.23
N ALA A 11 -4.20 -3.65 7.64
CA ALA A 11 -2.98 -4.33 7.18
C ALA A 11 -3.01 -5.81 7.54
N THR A 12 -3.48 -6.14 8.75
CA THR A 12 -3.59 -7.53 9.19
C THR A 12 -4.57 -8.31 8.31
N LYS A 13 -5.73 -7.73 8.03
CA LYS A 13 -6.74 -8.38 7.18
C LYS A 13 -6.27 -8.50 5.73
N ILE A 14 -5.63 -7.45 5.21
CA ILE A 14 -5.13 -7.47 3.84
C ILE A 14 -4.03 -8.53 3.69
N ALA A 15 -3.12 -8.61 4.66
CA ALA A 15 -2.07 -9.63 4.64
C ALA A 15 -2.66 -11.03 4.55
N GLN A 16 -3.69 -11.31 5.34
CA GLN A 16 -4.38 -12.59 5.33
C GLN A 16 -5.04 -12.85 3.97
N LEU A 17 -5.76 -11.86 3.44
CA LEU A 17 -6.42 -11.98 2.13
C LEU A 17 -5.41 -12.20 1.01
N MET A 18 -4.25 -11.55 1.07
CA MET A 18 -3.22 -11.73 0.06
C MET A 18 -2.68 -13.17 0.08
N GLU A 19 -2.48 -13.75 1.27
CA GLU A 19 -2.04 -15.13 1.37
C GLU A 19 -3.08 -16.09 0.79
N GLU A 20 -4.36 -15.83 1.04
CA GLU A 20 -5.45 -16.67 0.51
C GLU A 20 -5.61 -16.51 -1.01
N SER A 21 -5.28 -15.35 -1.56
CA SER A 21 -5.49 -15.02 -2.97
C SER A 21 -4.22 -15.09 -3.80
N ALA A 22 -3.10 -15.46 -3.22
CA ALA A 22 -1.80 -15.39 -3.90
C ALA A 22 -1.77 -16.15 -5.22
N ASP A 23 -2.34 -17.36 -5.24
CA ASP A 23 -2.34 -18.19 -6.44
C ASP A 23 -3.18 -17.55 -7.55
N GLU A 24 -4.34 -16.99 -7.19
CA GLU A 24 -5.20 -16.30 -8.15
C GLU A 24 -4.53 -15.07 -8.72
N LEU A 25 -3.83 -14.30 -7.87
CA LEU A 25 -3.11 -13.10 -8.30
C LEU A 25 -1.96 -13.46 -9.23
N ASN A 26 -1.21 -14.51 -8.90
CA ASN A 26 -0.14 -14.99 -9.75
C ASN A 26 -0.67 -15.45 -11.11
N ALA A 27 -1.78 -16.17 -11.12
CA ALA A 27 -2.38 -16.66 -12.35
C ALA A 27 -2.88 -15.50 -13.23
N ALA A 28 -3.54 -14.53 -12.63
CA ALA A 28 -4.02 -13.35 -13.36
C ALA A 28 -2.87 -12.54 -13.94
N ASP A 29 -1.83 -12.31 -13.14
CA ASP A 29 -0.65 -11.58 -13.58
C ASP A 29 0.10 -12.34 -14.68
N GLY A 30 0.12 -13.67 -14.60
CA GLY A 30 0.81 -14.51 -15.57
C GLY A 30 0.25 -14.45 -16.99
N LEU A 31 -0.97 -13.93 -17.15
CA LEU A 31 -1.56 -13.78 -18.48
C LEU A 31 -0.86 -12.69 -19.28
N LEU A 32 -0.40 -11.63 -18.64
CA LEU A 32 0.23 -10.48 -19.29
C LEU A 32 1.52 -10.01 -18.61
N GLY A 33 1.95 -10.67 -17.55
CA GLY A 33 3.11 -10.28 -16.77
C GLY A 33 3.93 -11.48 -16.33
N ASP A 34 4.72 -11.28 -15.27
CA ASP A 34 5.66 -12.28 -14.78
C ASP A 34 5.02 -13.37 -13.92
N GLY A 35 3.76 -13.20 -13.52
CA GLY A 35 3.09 -14.17 -12.68
C GLY A 35 3.50 -14.13 -11.21
N ASP A 36 4.05 -13.01 -10.74
CA ASP A 36 4.58 -12.87 -9.38
C ASP A 36 3.81 -11.87 -8.51
N LEU A 37 2.67 -11.37 -8.98
CA LEU A 37 1.91 -10.36 -8.24
C LEU A 37 1.49 -10.87 -6.86
N GLY A 38 1.03 -12.12 -6.77
CA GLY A 38 0.64 -12.71 -5.50
C GLY A 38 1.81 -12.79 -4.52
N ILE A 39 2.96 -13.21 -4.98
CA ILE A 39 4.18 -13.27 -4.16
C ILE A 39 4.56 -11.88 -3.68
N THR A 40 4.52 -10.90 -4.58
CA THR A 40 4.85 -9.50 -4.26
C THR A 40 3.94 -8.98 -3.14
N MET A 41 2.64 -9.20 -3.27
CA MET A 41 1.68 -8.70 -2.29
C MET A 41 1.82 -9.39 -0.95
N VAL A 42 2.01 -10.72 -0.94
CA VAL A 42 2.22 -11.47 0.29
C VAL A 42 3.47 -10.98 1.03
N ARG A 43 4.58 -10.87 0.32
CA ARG A 43 5.84 -10.44 0.94
C ARG A 43 5.77 -9.02 1.45
N GLY A 44 5.19 -8.11 0.65
CA GLY A 44 5.07 -6.71 1.04
C GLY A 44 4.23 -6.53 2.29
N PHE A 45 3.09 -7.17 2.36
CA PHE A 45 2.23 -7.06 3.54
C PHE A 45 2.78 -7.78 4.76
N ARG A 46 3.57 -8.84 4.58
CA ARG A 46 4.29 -9.45 5.71
C ARG A 46 5.28 -8.47 6.33
N GLU A 47 5.98 -7.70 5.52
CA GLU A 47 6.90 -6.67 6.01
C GLU A 47 6.16 -5.58 6.79
N ILE A 48 4.96 -5.21 6.34
CA ILE A 48 4.12 -4.25 7.06
C ILE A 48 3.72 -4.82 8.42
N ILE A 49 3.33 -6.09 8.47
CA ILE A 49 2.97 -6.74 9.73
C ILE A 49 4.14 -6.74 10.71
N GLU A 50 5.37 -6.93 10.23
CA GLU A 50 6.56 -6.90 11.07
C GLU A 50 6.73 -5.57 11.81
N VAL A 51 6.32 -4.46 11.22
CA VAL A 51 6.44 -3.13 11.82
C VAL A 51 5.14 -2.64 12.44
N ARG A 52 4.09 -3.43 12.38
CA ARG A 52 2.74 -3.01 12.80
C ARG A 52 2.69 -2.42 14.20
N ASP A 53 3.33 -3.09 15.16
CA ASP A 53 3.24 -2.69 16.56
C ASP A 53 4.06 -1.45 16.87
N SER A 54 4.95 -1.04 15.97
CA SER A 54 5.79 0.14 16.14
C SER A 54 5.31 1.34 15.34
N LEU A 55 4.14 1.25 14.69
CA LEU A 55 3.61 2.36 13.91
C LEU A 55 3.23 3.53 14.83
N PRO A 56 3.60 4.77 14.47
CA PRO A 56 3.27 5.93 15.28
C PRO A 56 1.80 6.33 15.13
N ASP A 57 1.31 7.17 16.05
CA ASP A 57 -0.07 7.65 16.01
C ASP A 57 -0.33 8.62 14.87
N ASP A 58 0.70 9.29 14.36
CA ASP A 58 0.59 10.14 13.20
C ASP A 58 0.28 9.26 11.98
N VAL A 59 -0.88 9.46 11.36
CA VAL A 59 -1.33 8.64 10.24
C VAL A 59 -0.38 8.74 9.05
N GLY A 60 0.09 9.94 8.73
CA GLY A 60 1.04 10.13 7.65
C GLY A 60 2.33 9.38 7.88
N MET A 61 2.87 9.46 9.09
CA MET A 61 4.10 8.73 9.43
C MET A 61 3.87 7.22 9.47
N ALA A 62 2.70 6.77 9.94
CA ALA A 62 2.35 5.36 9.91
C ALA A 62 2.34 4.83 8.48
N LEU A 63 1.71 5.55 7.56
CA LEU A 63 1.69 5.19 6.14
C LEU A 63 3.09 5.20 5.53
N PHE A 64 3.91 6.16 5.92
CA PHE A 64 5.31 6.22 5.48
C PHE A 64 6.06 4.95 5.91
N GLN A 65 5.90 4.54 7.16
CA GLN A 65 6.55 3.32 7.66
C GLN A 65 6.04 2.08 6.93
N CYS A 66 4.75 2.02 6.62
CA CYS A 66 4.19 0.93 5.83
C CYS A 66 4.80 0.88 4.43
N ALA A 67 4.90 2.02 3.77
CA ALA A 67 5.50 2.10 2.43
C ALA A 67 6.95 1.65 2.46
N LYS A 68 7.70 2.13 3.44
CA LYS A 68 9.10 1.77 3.61
C LYS A 68 9.27 0.27 3.85
N ALA A 69 8.42 -0.31 4.70
CA ALA A 69 8.44 -1.75 4.97
C ALA A 69 8.13 -2.55 3.71
N PHE A 70 7.14 -2.13 2.97
CA PHE A 70 6.73 -2.83 1.74
C PHE A 70 7.89 -2.90 0.74
N THR A 71 8.68 -1.85 0.62
CA THR A 71 9.78 -1.80 -0.34
C THR A 71 10.94 -2.73 0.00
N LYS A 72 11.03 -3.20 1.23
CA LYS A 72 12.13 -4.08 1.65
C LYS A 72 12.13 -5.41 0.89
N SER A 73 10.97 -5.91 0.53
CA SER A 73 10.86 -7.22 -0.09
C SER A 73 10.37 -7.17 -1.52
N SER A 74 9.99 -5.99 -2.00
CA SER A 74 9.38 -5.87 -3.32
C SER A 74 10.41 -5.44 -4.35
N GLY A 75 10.62 -6.27 -5.37
CA GLY A 75 11.42 -5.91 -6.54
C GLY A 75 10.57 -5.76 -7.78
N SER A 76 9.24 -5.87 -7.67
CA SER A 76 8.36 -5.83 -8.84
C SER A 76 7.87 -4.41 -9.13
N SER A 77 7.39 -4.20 -10.36
CA SER A 77 6.81 -2.93 -10.78
C SER A 77 5.57 -2.58 -9.95
N TYR A 78 4.73 -3.56 -9.68
CA TYR A 78 3.51 -3.35 -8.89
C TYR A 78 3.84 -2.96 -7.45
N GLY A 79 4.84 -3.61 -6.86
CA GLY A 79 5.27 -3.26 -5.52
C GLY A 79 5.80 -1.84 -5.44
N THR A 80 6.59 -1.44 -6.42
CA THR A 80 7.11 -0.07 -6.50
C THR A 80 5.99 0.94 -6.66
N LEU A 81 5.01 0.63 -7.51
CA LEU A 81 3.87 1.51 -7.74
C LEU A 81 3.06 1.70 -6.45
N LEU A 82 2.76 0.62 -5.75
CA LEU A 82 2.02 0.69 -4.50
C LEU A 82 2.78 1.48 -3.44
N ALA A 83 4.06 1.22 -3.29
CA ALA A 83 4.90 1.94 -2.32
C ALA A 83 4.96 3.44 -2.64
N THR A 84 5.08 3.81 -3.91
CA THR A 84 5.09 5.20 -4.33
C THR A 84 3.75 5.87 -4.01
N GLY A 85 2.64 5.17 -4.25
CA GLY A 85 1.33 5.68 -3.90
C GLY A 85 1.17 5.92 -2.41
N LEU A 86 1.61 4.97 -1.59
CA LEU A 86 1.56 5.11 -0.13
C LEU A 86 2.42 6.28 0.35
N MET A 87 3.61 6.46 -0.24
CA MET A 87 4.48 7.61 0.08
C MET A 87 3.81 8.94 -0.24
N SER A 88 3.12 9.00 -1.37
CA SER A 88 2.40 10.21 -1.77
C SER A 88 1.32 10.58 -0.75
N VAL A 89 0.53 9.59 -0.32
CA VAL A 89 -0.50 9.81 0.70
C VAL A 89 0.14 10.19 2.04
N ALA A 90 1.24 9.52 2.40
CA ALA A 90 1.95 9.78 3.65
C ALA A 90 2.40 11.24 3.74
N LYS A 91 2.95 11.77 2.66
CA LYS A 91 3.38 13.17 2.62
C LYS A 91 2.24 14.14 2.85
N LYS A 92 1.07 13.84 2.29
CA LYS A 92 -0.10 14.72 2.41
C LYS A 92 -0.73 14.67 3.79
N LYS A 93 -0.59 13.55 4.50
CA LYS A 93 -1.24 13.35 5.80
C LYS A 93 -0.29 13.39 6.98
N LYS A 94 0.96 13.76 6.75
CA LYS A 94 1.94 13.91 7.81
C LYS A 94 1.45 14.95 8.83
N GLY A 95 1.53 14.61 10.10
CA GLY A 95 1.08 15.48 11.19
C GLY A 95 -0.36 15.24 11.62
N GLN A 96 -1.10 14.36 10.95
CA GLN A 96 -2.50 14.07 11.28
C GLN A 96 -2.60 12.75 12.03
N GLN A 97 -3.42 12.73 13.08
CA GLN A 97 -3.66 11.51 13.87
C GLN A 97 -4.90 10.76 13.40
N GLU A 98 -5.69 11.35 12.52
CA GLU A 98 -6.86 10.70 11.94
C GLU A 98 -7.15 11.29 10.56
N ILE A 99 -7.78 10.47 9.72
CA ILE A 99 -8.24 10.87 8.39
C ILE A 99 -9.72 10.55 8.32
N GLN A 100 -10.51 11.46 7.75
CA GLN A 100 -11.93 11.21 7.54
C GLN A 100 -12.12 10.27 6.36
N VAL A 101 -13.13 9.41 6.45
CA VAL A 101 -13.42 8.45 5.39
C VAL A 101 -13.67 9.16 4.05
N GLU A 102 -14.29 10.33 4.10
CA GLU A 102 -14.59 11.12 2.91
C GLU A 102 -13.35 11.60 2.16
N GLU A 103 -12.21 11.66 2.83
CA GLU A 103 -10.95 12.07 2.20
C GLU A 103 -10.32 10.98 1.34
N ILE A 104 -10.77 9.73 1.50
CA ILE A 104 -10.14 8.59 0.82
C ILE A 104 -10.23 8.72 -0.70
N SER A 105 -11.37 9.13 -1.24
CA SER A 105 -11.54 9.31 -2.67
C SER A 105 -10.53 10.31 -3.24
N ALA A 106 -10.37 11.44 -2.56
CA ALA A 106 -9.42 12.46 -2.98
C ALA A 106 -7.99 11.96 -2.91
N LEU A 107 -7.66 11.21 -1.84
CA LEU A 107 -6.33 10.64 -1.68
C LEU A 107 -6.01 9.61 -2.77
N LEU A 108 -6.97 8.76 -3.11
CA LEU A 108 -6.79 7.77 -4.16
C LEU A 108 -6.61 8.44 -5.52
N ASN A 109 -7.39 9.46 -5.81
CA ASN A 109 -7.24 10.25 -7.04
C ASN A 109 -5.85 10.87 -7.14
N ASP A 110 -5.41 11.52 -6.06
CA ASP A 110 -4.09 12.15 -6.03
C ASP A 110 -2.98 11.12 -6.22
N CYS A 111 -3.15 9.96 -5.62
CA CYS A 111 -2.21 8.86 -5.75
C CYS A 111 -2.10 8.40 -7.21
N LEU A 112 -3.23 8.21 -7.87
CA LEU A 112 -3.27 7.79 -9.27
C LEU A 112 -2.66 8.82 -10.19
N LEU A 113 -2.94 10.10 -9.97
CA LEU A 113 -2.37 11.17 -10.78
C LEU A 113 -0.87 11.30 -10.59
N TYR A 114 -0.39 11.01 -9.40
CA TYR A 114 1.03 11.12 -9.10
C TYR A 114 1.84 9.93 -9.63
N THR A 115 1.27 8.73 -9.58
CA THR A 115 2.00 7.50 -9.89
C THR A 115 1.77 6.99 -11.31
N SER A 116 0.67 7.36 -11.94
CA SER A 116 0.34 6.91 -13.30
C SER A 116 0.93 7.85 -14.34
N PRO A 117 1.21 7.34 -15.55
CA PRO A 117 1.56 8.22 -16.67
C PRO A 117 0.43 9.21 -16.91
N SER A 118 0.78 10.44 -17.26
CA SER A 118 -0.23 11.44 -17.58
C SER A 118 -1.00 11.02 -18.82
N PRO A 119 -2.33 11.14 -18.81
CA PRO A 119 -3.12 10.86 -20.02
C PRO A 119 -2.71 11.71 -21.22
N ARG A 120 -2.12 12.86 -20.98
CA ARG A 120 -1.66 13.75 -22.03
C ARG A 120 -0.37 13.29 -22.67
N ASP A 121 0.34 12.40 -22.03
CA ASP A 121 1.59 11.85 -22.54
C ASP A 121 1.35 10.63 -23.43
N SER A 122 0.13 10.17 -23.46
CA SER A 122 -0.25 9.02 -24.26
C SER A 122 -0.79 9.41 -25.62
#